data_393cd8a8645c7e2cdf6c13e2b761b438
#
_entry.id   393cd8a8645c7e2cdf6c13e2b761b438
#
_cell.length_a   1.000
_cell.length_b   1.000
_cell.length_c   1.000
_cell.angle_alpha   90.00
_cell.angle_beta   90.00
_cell.angle_gamma   90.00
#
_symmetry.space_group_name_H-M   'P 1'
#
loop_
_entity.id
_entity.type
_entity.pdbx_description
1 polymer ?
#
loop_
_entity_poly.entity_id
_entity_poly.type
_entity_poly.pdbx_seq_one_letter_code
_entity_poly.pdbx_strand_id
1 'polypeptide(L)'
;MAYQQLRNAVLAGAALTLGACGGGGGGGTNFIPSPPVTPAPEPPPPPPPPPPPVPSTANVFPGLTQSTQFAATGYESGGSSGNDMSVRYDASTGDYIFDLPSAEPGRFSPQYNAWSGAIVDSSGTVSTGMTIQDPTALELTYTTFARYSPTNGYIPSGYVAFGSATPEGAVPVTGSASYTATLAGGSPGGDLVVLDGTAALNFDFGAGTLSGSLDASLSGEWNGAGPYHFDFVNTVFSTGSTSFSGQLSSTGVQGMGSFDGRFTGPNAQELMGRWQIPYVDWWGNGGSAIGVFVGHKQ
;
A
#
# COMPACT_ATOMS: atom_id res chain seq x y z
N MET A 1 -34.43 -8.97 16.77
CA MET A 1 -34.38 -7.97 17.82
C MET A 1 -33.64 -6.77 17.29
N ALA A 2 -34.40 -5.70 17.14
CA ALA A 2 -33.94 -4.45 16.54
C ALA A 2 -33.16 -3.60 17.55
N TYR A 3 -32.12 -2.93 17.15
CA TYR A 3 -31.64 -1.73 17.83
C TYR A 3 -31.42 -0.59 16.84
N GLN A 4 -32.10 0.45 17.18
CA GLN A 4 -32.39 1.70 16.51
C GLN A 4 -31.16 2.61 16.39
N GLN A 5 -31.22 3.33 15.30
CA GLN A 5 -30.71 4.64 14.93
C GLN A 5 -30.58 5.69 16.04
N LEU A 6 -29.55 6.50 15.98
CA LEU A 6 -29.60 7.88 16.48
C LEU A 6 -28.77 8.79 15.54
N ARG A 7 -29.55 9.59 14.81
CA ARG A 7 -29.07 10.75 14.01
C ARG A 7 -28.94 11.93 14.96
N ASN A 8 -27.85 12.65 14.88
CA ASN A 8 -27.78 14.03 15.37
C ASN A 8 -27.29 14.95 14.26
N ALA A 9 -28.24 15.73 13.75
CA ALA A 9 -28.00 16.89 12.90
C ALA A 9 -27.82 18.11 13.81
N VAL A 10 -26.77 18.88 13.60
CA VAL A 10 -26.58 20.19 14.20
C VAL A 10 -26.67 21.24 13.09
N LEU A 11 -27.75 21.98 13.14
CA LEU A 11 -27.96 23.22 12.36
C LEU A 11 -27.32 24.39 13.13
N ALA A 12 -26.41 25.11 12.51
CA ALA A 12 -25.95 26.41 12.99
C ALA A 12 -26.52 27.51 12.09
N GLY A 13 -27.42 28.32 12.67
CA GLY A 13 -28.08 29.43 12.03
C GLY A 13 -27.20 30.69 11.98
N ALA A 14 -27.26 31.37 10.87
CA ALA A 14 -26.69 32.71 10.66
C ALA A 14 -27.68 33.79 11.14
N ALA A 15 -27.23 34.67 11.99
CA ALA A 15 -27.96 35.89 12.39
C ALA A 15 -27.42 37.08 11.64
N LEU A 16 -28.26 37.66 10.79
CA LEU A 16 -28.08 38.94 10.16
C LEU A 16 -28.64 40.01 11.13
N THR A 17 -27.83 41.01 11.52
CA THR A 17 -28.29 42.24 12.17
C THR A 17 -28.15 43.42 11.22
N LEU A 18 -29.28 43.87 10.73
CA LEU A 18 -29.45 45.20 10.10
C LEU A 18 -29.64 46.22 11.21
N GLY A 19 -28.77 47.20 11.24
CA GLY A 19 -28.93 48.41 12.04
C GLY A 19 -29.08 49.61 11.15
N ALA A 20 -30.26 50.22 11.15
CA ALA A 20 -30.60 51.40 10.39
C ALA A 20 -30.69 52.63 11.26
N CYS A 21 -30.32 53.72 10.70
CA CYS A 21 -30.90 55.05 10.80
C CYS A 21 -30.73 55.92 12.07
N GLY A 22 -30.31 57.11 11.85
CA GLY A 22 -30.44 58.23 12.76
C GLY A 22 -29.80 59.48 12.19
N GLY A 23 -30.63 60.33 11.75
CA GLY A 23 -30.44 61.55 11.05
C GLY A 23 -30.14 62.79 11.87
N GLY A 24 -29.82 63.83 11.17
CA GLY A 24 -30.20 65.18 11.55
C GLY A 24 -29.05 66.11 11.94
N GLY A 25 -28.95 67.29 11.26
CA GLY A 25 -28.42 68.46 11.87
C GLY A 25 -27.38 69.22 11.00
N GLY A 26 -27.84 70.26 10.36
CA GLY A 26 -27.07 71.14 9.48
C GLY A 26 -26.00 71.97 10.18
N GLY A 27 -25.03 72.36 9.42
CA GLY A 27 -23.98 73.27 9.74
C GLY A 27 -23.07 73.49 8.54
N GLY A 28 -23.31 74.50 7.72
CA GLY A 28 -22.49 74.78 6.57
C GLY A 28 -21.05 75.15 6.93
N THR A 29 -20.15 74.26 6.56
CA THR A 29 -18.72 74.63 6.45
C THR A 29 -18.26 74.24 5.06
N ASN A 30 -17.59 75.20 4.41
CA ASN A 30 -16.98 75.00 3.09
C ASN A 30 -15.98 73.80 3.18
N PHE A 31 -16.42 72.65 2.75
CA PHE A 31 -15.51 71.48 2.61
C PHE A 31 -14.73 71.67 1.31
N ILE A 32 -13.43 71.88 1.42
CA ILE A 32 -12.51 71.59 0.33
C ILE A 32 -12.52 70.06 0.16
N PRO A 33 -12.92 69.52 -1.00
CA PRO A 33 -12.87 68.11 -1.19
C PRO A 33 -11.43 67.63 -1.08
N SER A 34 -11.19 66.75 -0.10
CA SER A 34 -9.91 66.01 -0.02
C SER A 34 -9.71 65.22 -1.32
N PRO A 35 -8.50 65.21 -1.88
CA PRO A 35 -8.24 64.38 -3.05
C PRO A 35 -8.60 62.89 -2.75
N PRO A 36 -9.12 62.17 -3.73
CA PRO A 36 -9.46 60.77 -3.55
C PRO A 36 -8.23 60.00 -3.06
N VAL A 37 -8.37 59.38 -1.89
CA VAL A 37 -7.34 58.49 -1.35
C VAL A 37 -7.35 57.22 -2.22
N THR A 38 -6.30 57.05 -3.00
CA THR A 38 -6.09 55.80 -3.72
C THR A 38 -5.96 54.67 -2.68
N PRO A 39 -6.79 53.66 -2.73
CA PRO A 39 -6.63 52.51 -1.81
C PRO A 39 -5.21 51.97 -1.92
N ALA A 40 -4.58 51.73 -0.80
CA ALA A 40 -3.28 51.05 -0.79
C ALA A 40 -3.42 49.68 -1.48
N PRO A 41 -2.43 49.26 -2.28
CA PRO A 41 -2.46 47.95 -2.87
C PRO A 41 -2.65 46.88 -1.77
N GLU A 42 -3.56 45.99 -2.01
CA GLU A 42 -3.81 44.83 -1.11
C GLU A 42 -2.51 44.03 -0.95
N PRO A 43 -2.09 43.70 0.28
CA PRO A 43 -0.87 42.93 0.46
C PRO A 43 -1.00 41.57 -0.30
N PRO A 44 0.07 41.11 -0.93
CA PRO A 44 0.02 39.85 -1.63
C PRO A 44 -0.44 38.71 -0.67
N PRO A 45 -1.24 37.76 -1.16
CA PRO A 45 -1.69 36.64 -0.35
C PRO A 45 -0.46 35.92 0.26
N PRO A 46 -0.56 35.41 1.49
CA PRO A 46 0.54 34.66 2.09
C PRO A 46 0.88 33.49 1.20
N PRO A 47 2.16 33.13 1.08
CA PRO A 47 2.57 31.95 0.32
C PRO A 47 1.83 30.72 0.83
N PRO A 48 1.44 29.77 -0.03
CA PRO A 48 0.83 28.54 0.40
C PRO A 48 1.72 27.86 1.44
N PRO A 49 1.14 27.18 2.45
CA PRO A 49 1.93 26.45 3.42
C PRO A 49 2.82 25.45 2.66
N PRO A 50 4.07 25.23 3.12
CA PRO A 50 4.93 24.24 2.51
C PRO A 50 4.20 22.90 2.52
N PRO A 51 4.32 22.09 1.46
CA PRO A 51 3.75 20.74 1.46
C PRO A 51 4.25 20.01 2.72
N PRO A 52 3.41 19.16 3.33
CA PRO A 52 3.83 18.36 4.47
C PRO A 52 5.13 17.66 4.11
N PRO A 53 6.09 17.58 5.03
CA PRO A 53 7.34 16.91 4.77
C PRO A 53 7.01 15.50 4.26
N VAL A 54 7.44 15.19 3.04
CA VAL A 54 7.38 13.82 2.52
C VAL A 54 8.13 12.99 3.54
N PRO A 55 7.53 11.94 4.10
CA PRO A 55 8.23 11.08 5.04
C PRO A 55 9.58 10.71 4.42
N SER A 56 10.66 11.03 5.09
CA SER A 56 12.01 10.67 4.65
C SER A 56 12.15 9.16 4.81
N THR A 57 11.60 8.42 3.91
CA THR A 57 11.66 6.98 3.86
C THR A 57 12.83 6.56 2.98
N ALA A 58 13.99 6.95 3.41
CA ALA A 58 15.15 6.23 2.97
C ALA A 58 14.99 4.82 3.46
N ASN A 59 15.13 3.80 2.89
CA ASN A 59 15.21 2.40 3.33
C ASN A 59 14.06 1.92 4.24
N VAL A 60 13.35 0.90 3.82
CA VAL A 60 12.33 0.21 4.63
C VAL A 60 12.95 -0.39 5.91
N PHE A 61 14.25 -0.63 5.92
CA PHE A 61 14.98 -1.20 7.03
C PHE A 61 16.06 -0.26 7.59
N PRO A 62 17.34 -0.43 7.43
CA PRO A 62 18.34 0.37 8.14
C PRO A 62 18.17 1.86 7.81
N GLY A 63 18.10 2.69 8.84
CA GLY A 63 18.02 4.14 8.71
C GLY A 63 16.67 4.77 9.03
N LEU A 64 15.67 4.00 9.40
CA LEU A 64 14.43 4.55 9.96
C LEU A 64 14.73 5.20 11.32
N THR A 65 14.49 6.50 11.41
CA THR A 65 14.74 7.28 12.61
C THR A 65 13.46 7.68 13.35
N GLN A 66 12.30 7.43 12.75
CA GLN A 66 10.98 7.73 13.31
C GLN A 66 10.08 6.52 13.24
N SER A 67 9.20 6.39 14.23
CA SER A 67 8.18 5.36 14.21
C SER A 67 7.27 5.55 13.01
N THR A 68 7.08 4.50 12.24
CA THR A 68 6.42 4.54 10.93
C THR A 68 5.39 3.43 10.83
N GLN A 69 4.18 3.78 10.41
CA GLN A 69 3.16 2.82 10.00
C GLN A 69 3.32 2.56 8.51
N PHE A 70 3.51 1.31 8.15
CA PHE A 70 3.56 0.89 6.74
C PHE A 70 2.18 0.50 6.23
N ALA A 71 1.97 0.68 4.94
CA ALA A 71 0.92 -0.05 4.25
C ALA A 71 1.35 -1.51 4.15
N ALA A 72 0.42 -2.43 4.33
CA ALA A 72 0.68 -3.86 4.23
C ALA A 72 -0.43 -4.56 3.44
N THR A 73 -0.09 -5.65 2.77
CA THR A 73 -1.04 -6.54 2.10
C THR A 73 -0.43 -7.93 2.01
N GLY A 74 -1.23 -8.97 2.02
CA GLY A 74 -0.68 -10.31 1.95
C GLY A 74 -1.71 -11.42 1.89
N TYR A 75 -1.20 -12.65 1.98
CA TYR A 75 -2.00 -13.88 2.07
C TYR A 75 -1.48 -14.79 3.16
N GLU A 76 -2.41 -15.54 3.77
CA GLU A 76 -2.15 -16.66 4.65
C GLU A 76 -2.65 -17.99 4.08
N SER A 77 -1.91 -19.06 4.37
CA SER A 77 -2.37 -20.43 4.10
C SER A 77 -3.50 -20.78 5.08
N GLY A 78 -4.70 -20.86 4.57
CA GLY A 78 -5.92 -21.06 5.38
C GLY A 78 -7.06 -20.18 4.90
N GLY A 79 -6.79 -19.32 3.92
CA GLY A 79 -7.83 -18.60 3.19
C GLY A 79 -8.20 -17.23 3.78
N SER A 80 -7.53 -16.77 4.82
CA SER A 80 -7.65 -15.37 5.23
C SER A 80 -6.85 -14.50 4.28
N SER A 81 -7.49 -14.06 3.21
CA SER A 81 -6.98 -12.98 2.38
C SER A 81 -7.45 -11.68 3.02
N GLY A 82 -6.56 -10.88 3.54
CA GLY A 82 -7.02 -9.71 4.24
C GLY A 82 -6.10 -8.52 4.12
N ASN A 83 -6.75 -7.37 4.12
CA ASN A 83 -6.15 -6.09 4.46
C ASN A 83 -5.96 -5.96 5.98
N ASP A 84 -6.14 -7.04 6.73
CA ASP A 84 -6.08 -7.08 8.19
C ASP A 84 -4.65 -7.26 8.71
N MET A 85 -3.67 -7.25 7.81
CA MET A 85 -2.26 -7.24 8.17
C MET A 85 -1.77 -5.83 8.42
N SER A 86 -1.05 -5.62 9.49
CA SER A 86 -0.36 -4.36 9.73
C SER A 86 1.11 -4.56 10.07
N VAL A 87 1.92 -3.60 9.62
CA VAL A 87 3.36 -3.58 9.91
C VAL A 87 3.72 -2.17 10.31
N ARG A 88 4.39 -2.02 11.45
CA ARG A 88 4.91 -0.74 11.91
C ARG A 88 6.32 -0.87 12.46
N TYR A 89 7.09 0.17 12.28
CA TYR A 89 8.41 0.32 12.90
C TYR A 89 8.28 1.17 14.16
N ASP A 90 8.93 0.74 15.23
CA ASP A 90 9.04 1.48 16.48
C ASP A 90 10.47 2.00 16.64
N ALA A 91 10.65 3.30 16.43
CA ALA A 91 11.97 3.94 16.52
C ALA A 91 12.57 3.93 17.93
N SER A 92 11.76 3.76 18.97
CA SER A 92 12.24 3.72 20.34
C SER A 92 12.96 2.42 20.69
N THR A 93 12.58 1.33 20.05
CA THR A 93 13.16 -0.01 20.25
C THR A 93 13.96 -0.50 19.05
N GLY A 94 13.72 0.07 17.87
CA GLY A 94 14.28 -0.43 16.61
C GLY A 94 13.58 -1.67 16.07
N ASP A 95 12.42 -2.03 16.62
CA ASP A 95 11.68 -3.23 16.26
C ASP A 95 10.65 -2.96 15.16
N TYR A 96 10.37 -4.00 14.38
CA TYR A 96 9.19 -4.07 13.53
C TYR A 96 8.10 -4.84 14.25
N ILE A 97 6.91 -4.32 14.25
CA ILE A 97 5.75 -4.94 14.88
C ILE A 97 4.81 -5.39 13.78
N PHE A 98 4.58 -6.70 13.73
CA PHE A 98 3.68 -7.36 12.79
C PHE A 98 2.41 -7.76 13.51
N ASP A 99 1.28 -7.42 12.92
CA ASP A 99 -0.05 -7.88 13.30
C ASP A 99 -0.57 -8.71 12.11
N LEU A 100 -0.59 -10.01 12.29
CA LEU A 100 -0.88 -11.00 11.25
C LEU A 100 -2.10 -11.81 11.68
N PRO A 101 -3.03 -12.16 10.77
CA PRO A 101 -4.30 -12.78 11.12
C PRO A 101 -4.20 -14.08 11.93
N SER A 102 -3.18 -14.89 11.68
CA SER A 102 -2.99 -16.20 12.36
C SER A 102 -2.01 -16.16 13.52
N ALA A 103 -1.48 -15.00 13.87
CA ALA A 103 -0.49 -14.86 14.93
C ALA A 103 -0.86 -13.73 15.87
N GLU A 104 -0.54 -13.88 17.16
CA GLU A 104 -0.59 -12.74 18.07
C GLU A 104 0.36 -11.64 17.58
N PRO A 105 -0.03 -10.36 17.70
CA PRO A 105 0.84 -9.25 17.35
C PRO A 105 2.19 -9.38 18.04
N GLY A 106 3.26 -9.33 17.27
CA GLY A 106 4.56 -9.60 17.82
C GLY A 106 5.66 -8.74 17.23
N ARG A 107 6.80 -8.73 17.90
CA ARG A 107 7.98 -7.94 17.58
C ARG A 107 8.98 -8.78 16.80
N PHE A 108 9.49 -8.20 15.74
CA PHE A 108 10.64 -8.69 15.02
C PHE A 108 11.80 -7.72 15.26
N SER A 109 12.85 -8.22 15.93
CA SER A 109 14.06 -7.45 16.23
C SER A 109 15.17 -7.86 15.27
N PRO A 110 15.68 -6.98 14.43
CA PRO A 110 16.72 -7.30 13.44
C PRO A 110 18.13 -7.41 14.02
N GLN A 111 18.28 -7.74 15.31
CA GLN A 111 19.53 -7.60 16.05
C GLN A 111 20.66 -8.54 15.60
N TYR A 112 20.36 -9.70 15.05
CA TYR A 112 21.39 -10.71 14.70
C TYR A 112 21.49 -11.02 13.21
N ASN A 113 20.39 -10.90 12.53
CA ASN A 113 20.30 -11.02 11.09
C ASN A 113 19.12 -10.15 10.65
N ALA A 114 19.39 -9.08 9.94
CA ALA A 114 18.38 -8.11 9.52
C ALA A 114 17.20 -8.75 8.75
N TRP A 115 17.40 -9.96 8.24
CA TRP A 115 16.49 -10.57 7.27
C TRP A 115 15.79 -11.84 7.78
N SER A 116 16.30 -12.48 8.80
CA SER A 116 15.72 -13.73 9.35
C SER A 116 15.69 -13.69 10.86
N GLY A 117 14.57 -14.10 11.42
CA GLY A 117 14.39 -14.11 12.87
C GLY A 117 13.03 -14.71 13.24
N ALA A 118 12.56 -14.37 14.41
CA ALA A 118 11.29 -14.80 14.91
C ALA A 118 10.47 -13.61 15.38
N ILE A 119 9.17 -13.70 15.23
CA ILE A 119 8.22 -12.81 15.89
C ILE A 119 8.07 -13.29 17.33
N VAL A 120 8.27 -12.38 18.26
CA VAL A 120 8.13 -12.60 19.69
C VAL A 120 6.90 -11.82 20.16
N ASP A 121 5.96 -12.52 20.78
CA ASP A 121 4.74 -11.93 21.33
C ASP A 121 5.02 -11.08 22.60
N SER A 122 3.98 -10.48 23.14
CA SER A 122 4.07 -9.63 24.33
C SER A 122 4.49 -10.39 25.60
N SER A 123 4.38 -11.73 25.62
CA SER A 123 4.81 -12.60 26.73
C SER A 123 6.29 -13.00 26.64
N GLY A 124 6.95 -12.68 25.52
CA GLY A 124 8.30 -13.13 25.22
C GLY A 124 8.36 -14.51 24.58
N THR A 125 7.22 -15.06 24.16
CA THR A 125 7.16 -16.36 23.50
C THR A 125 7.39 -16.19 22.00
N VAL A 126 8.25 -17.03 21.43
CA VAL A 126 8.48 -17.09 19.99
C VAL A 126 7.26 -17.74 19.33
N SER A 127 6.53 -16.98 18.55
CA SER A 127 5.27 -17.43 17.92
C SER A 127 5.45 -17.85 16.46
N THR A 128 6.35 -17.20 15.73
CA THR A 128 6.40 -17.32 14.27
C THR A 128 7.81 -17.06 13.76
N GLY A 129 8.33 -17.94 12.93
CA GLY A 129 9.55 -17.68 12.15
C GLY A 129 9.27 -16.74 11.01
N MET A 130 10.14 -15.77 10.77
CA MET A 130 9.99 -14.78 9.71
C MET A 130 11.30 -14.58 8.94
N THR A 131 11.17 -14.44 7.63
CA THR A 131 12.26 -13.98 6.78
C THR A 131 11.76 -12.78 5.97
N ILE A 132 12.44 -11.66 6.11
CA ILE A 132 12.17 -10.45 5.33
C ILE A 132 13.16 -10.41 4.17
N GLN A 133 12.67 -10.09 2.98
CA GLN A 133 13.53 -9.95 1.81
C GLN A 133 14.29 -8.62 1.89
N ASP A 134 15.60 -8.66 1.59
CA ASP A 134 16.41 -7.45 1.48
C ASP A 134 15.88 -6.57 0.33
N PRO A 135 15.36 -5.38 0.60
CA PRO A 135 14.86 -4.52 -0.45
C PRO A 135 15.96 -4.11 -1.43
N THR A 136 17.19 -3.95 -0.97
CA THR A 136 18.30 -3.53 -1.85
C THR A 136 18.68 -4.61 -2.87
N ALA A 137 18.50 -5.87 -2.53
CA ALA A 137 18.67 -6.99 -3.45
C ALA A 137 17.60 -7.04 -4.57
N LEU A 138 16.50 -6.31 -4.38
CA LEU A 138 15.42 -6.17 -5.33
C LEU A 138 15.38 -4.77 -5.99
N GLU A 139 16.41 -3.96 -5.78
CA GLU A 139 16.48 -2.56 -6.23
C GLU A 139 15.34 -1.68 -5.69
N LEU A 140 14.87 -1.99 -4.48
CA LEU A 140 13.78 -1.30 -3.80
C LEU A 140 14.30 -0.42 -2.65
N THR A 141 13.57 0.64 -2.37
CA THR A 141 13.86 1.61 -1.31
C THR A 141 12.70 1.77 -0.32
N TYR A 142 11.48 1.66 -0.81
CA TYR A 142 10.26 1.99 -0.06
C TYR A 142 9.41 0.78 0.28
N THR A 143 9.74 -0.39 -0.28
CA THR A 143 8.90 -1.58 -0.26
C THR A 143 9.73 -2.83 -0.06
N THR A 144 9.19 -3.82 0.61
CA THR A 144 9.72 -5.18 0.66
C THR A 144 8.61 -6.18 0.97
N PHE A 145 8.97 -7.45 1.09
CA PHE A 145 8.05 -8.47 1.57
C PHE A 145 8.72 -9.38 2.62
N ALA A 146 7.90 -10.04 3.40
CA ALA A 146 8.30 -11.10 4.30
C ALA A 146 7.49 -12.36 4.05
N ARG A 147 8.12 -13.51 4.31
CA ARG A 147 7.45 -14.79 4.50
C ARG A 147 7.50 -15.17 5.96
N TYR A 148 6.45 -15.78 6.45
CA TYR A 148 6.38 -16.23 7.83
C TYR A 148 5.77 -17.64 7.93
N SER A 149 6.16 -18.37 8.98
CA SER A 149 5.67 -19.72 9.26
C SER A 149 5.58 -19.94 10.76
N PRO A 150 4.67 -20.79 11.25
CA PRO A 150 4.66 -21.20 12.65
C PRO A 150 6.02 -21.78 13.04
N THR A 151 6.45 -21.55 14.28
CA THR A 151 7.76 -22.01 14.78
C THR A 151 7.98 -23.52 14.69
N ASN A 152 6.90 -24.27 14.58
CA ASN A 152 6.93 -25.73 14.48
C ASN A 152 6.63 -26.27 13.07
N GLY A 153 6.56 -25.39 12.05
CA GLY A 153 6.21 -25.77 10.68
C GLY A 153 7.30 -25.42 9.68
N TYR A 154 7.60 -26.35 8.79
CA TYR A 154 8.47 -26.10 7.62
C TYR A 154 7.74 -25.35 6.51
N ILE A 155 6.43 -25.17 6.66
CA ILE A 155 5.53 -24.67 5.63
C ILE A 155 5.28 -23.19 5.89
N PRO A 156 5.53 -22.29 4.92
CA PRO A 156 5.17 -20.88 5.06
C PRO A 156 3.68 -20.73 5.33
N SER A 157 3.31 -20.06 6.41
CA SER A 157 1.91 -19.76 6.72
C SER A 157 1.40 -18.56 5.94
N GLY A 158 2.31 -17.73 5.45
CA GLY A 158 1.90 -16.56 4.69
C GLY A 158 3.04 -15.72 4.16
N TYR A 159 2.62 -14.73 3.39
CA TYR A 159 3.45 -13.72 2.78
C TYR A 159 2.83 -12.36 3.03
N VAL A 160 3.63 -11.37 3.39
CA VAL A 160 3.21 -9.99 3.58
C VAL A 160 4.16 -9.04 2.84
N ALA A 161 3.63 -8.25 1.91
CA ALA A 161 4.33 -7.11 1.34
C ALA A 161 3.99 -5.87 2.15
N PHE A 162 4.98 -5.04 2.43
CA PHE A 162 4.79 -3.81 3.18
C PHE A 162 5.76 -2.72 2.74
N GLY A 163 5.33 -1.48 2.91
CA GLY A 163 6.13 -0.33 2.49
C GLY A 163 5.45 1.00 2.76
N SER A 164 6.16 2.06 2.43
CA SER A 164 5.65 3.44 2.55
C SER A 164 4.70 3.73 1.40
N ALA A 165 3.40 3.84 1.70
CA ALA A 165 2.40 4.14 0.69
C ALA A 165 2.68 5.47 -0.03
N THR A 166 2.45 5.51 -1.34
CA THR A 166 2.40 6.78 -2.07
C THR A 166 1.26 7.63 -1.51
N PRO A 167 1.50 8.88 -1.08
CA PRO A 167 0.45 9.76 -0.59
C PRO A 167 -0.62 10.04 -1.65
N GLU A 168 -1.84 10.29 -1.22
CA GLU A 168 -2.89 10.79 -2.10
C GLU A 168 -2.42 12.07 -2.81
N GLY A 169 -2.72 12.17 -4.10
CA GLY A 169 -2.29 13.29 -4.95
C GLY A 169 -0.83 13.26 -5.39
N ALA A 170 -0.02 12.28 -4.93
CA ALA A 170 1.36 12.11 -5.37
C ALA A 170 1.53 11.09 -6.50
N VAL A 171 0.46 10.36 -6.85
CA VAL A 171 0.46 9.52 -8.06
C VAL A 171 0.38 10.41 -9.28
N PRO A 172 1.21 10.20 -10.32
CA PRO A 172 1.13 10.97 -11.56
C PRO A 172 -0.28 10.90 -12.18
N VAL A 173 -0.74 12.01 -12.74
CA VAL A 173 -2.04 12.11 -13.43
C VAL A 173 -1.89 12.25 -14.94
N THR A 174 -0.67 12.20 -15.44
CA THR A 174 -0.32 12.26 -16.87
C THR A 174 0.89 11.39 -17.17
N GLY A 175 1.05 11.00 -18.42
CA GLY A 175 2.16 10.17 -18.86
C GLY A 175 1.93 8.68 -18.54
N SER A 176 2.98 7.89 -18.77
CA SER A 176 2.94 6.43 -18.60
C SER A 176 4.16 5.96 -17.82
N ALA A 177 4.05 4.79 -17.19
CA ALA A 177 5.18 4.12 -16.58
C ALA A 177 5.04 2.59 -16.67
N SER A 178 6.18 1.93 -16.80
CA SER A 178 6.31 0.48 -16.70
C SER A 178 6.99 0.12 -15.39
N TYR A 179 6.55 -0.98 -14.79
CA TYR A 179 7.11 -1.55 -13.58
C TYR A 179 7.44 -3.01 -13.81
N THR A 180 8.54 -3.44 -13.21
CA THR A 180 8.87 -4.86 -13.07
C THR A 180 8.75 -5.24 -11.62
N ALA A 181 8.06 -6.33 -11.35
CA ALA A 181 7.85 -6.81 -10.00
C ALA A 181 8.33 -8.25 -9.84
N THR A 182 8.87 -8.55 -8.68
CA THR A 182 9.24 -9.92 -8.25
C THR A 182 8.11 -10.50 -7.43
N LEU A 183 7.79 -11.76 -7.68
CA LEU A 183 6.77 -12.51 -6.98
C LEU A 183 7.39 -13.35 -5.85
N ALA A 184 6.64 -13.45 -4.75
CA ALA A 184 6.88 -14.43 -3.70
C ALA A 184 5.55 -15.07 -3.33
N GLY A 185 5.54 -16.38 -3.11
CA GLY A 185 4.28 -17.08 -2.82
C GLY A 185 4.43 -18.60 -2.96
N GLY A 186 3.29 -19.27 -3.01
CA GLY A 186 3.24 -20.72 -3.20
C GLY A 186 1.84 -21.28 -3.02
N SER A 187 1.73 -22.61 -2.96
CA SER A 187 0.49 -23.29 -2.62
C SER A 187 0.16 -23.10 -1.14
N PRO A 188 -1.12 -23.05 -0.75
CA PRO A 188 -1.53 -22.89 0.65
C PRO A 188 -1.01 -23.99 1.59
N GLY A 189 -0.75 -25.18 1.09
CA GLY A 189 -0.12 -26.26 1.85
C GLY A 189 1.39 -26.14 1.97
N GLY A 190 2.01 -25.19 1.26
CA GLY A 190 3.47 -25.01 1.22
C GLY A 190 4.23 -26.06 0.42
N ASP A 191 3.52 -27.00 -0.21
CA ASP A 191 4.13 -28.07 -1.03
C ASP A 191 4.82 -27.51 -2.28
N LEU A 192 4.34 -26.37 -2.78
CA LEU A 192 4.93 -25.64 -3.89
C LEU A 192 5.21 -24.19 -3.47
N VAL A 193 6.37 -23.71 -3.86
CA VAL A 193 6.77 -22.28 -3.71
C VAL A 193 7.09 -21.69 -5.08
N VAL A 194 7.01 -20.39 -5.22
CA VAL A 194 7.46 -19.69 -6.42
C VAL A 194 8.97 -19.88 -6.53
N LEU A 195 9.39 -20.57 -7.59
CA LEU A 195 10.80 -20.75 -7.93
C LEU A 195 11.31 -19.53 -8.70
N ASP A 196 10.52 -19.08 -9.69
CA ASP A 196 10.78 -17.92 -10.52
C ASP A 196 9.43 -17.27 -10.84
N GLY A 197 9.33 -15.97 -10.57
CA GLY A 197 8.09 -15.26 -10.77
C GLY A 197 8.30 -13.76 -10.92
N THR A 198 7.76 -13.24 -12.03
CA THR A 198 7.82 -11.81 -12.35
C THR A 198 6.46 -11.30 -12.82
N ALA A 199 6.24 -10.00 -12.64
CA ALA A 199 5.12 -9.33 -13.27
C ALA A 199 5.57 -8.04 -13.94
N ALA A 200 5.02 -7.79 -15.13
CA ALA A 200 5.16 -6.53 -15.86
C ALA A 200 3.84 -5.76 -15.77
N LEU A 201 3.91 -4.53 -15.26
CA LEU A 201 2.74 -3.67 -15.09
C LEU A 201 2.97 -2.37 -15.87
N ASN A 202 2.05 -2.04 -16.77
CA ASN A 202 2.12 -0.84 -17.60
C ASN A 202 0.92 0.06 -17.31
N PHE A 203 1.20 1.21 -16.74
CA PHE A 203 0.19 2.22 -16.41
C PHE A 203 0.22 3.37 -17.41
N ASP A 204 -0.95 3.76 -17.90
CA ASP A 204 -1.19 5.07 -18.48
C ASP A 204 -1.93 5.91 -17.45
N PHE A 205 -1.21 6.81 -16.80
CA PHE A 205 -1.76 7.65 -15.74
C PHE A 205 -2.78 8.66 -16.26
N GLY A 206 -2.61 9.12 -17.50
CA GLY A 206 -3.52 10.06 -18.12
C GLY A 206 -4.84 9.40 -18.53
N ALA A 207 -4.78 8.22 -19.13
CA ALA A 207 -5.95 7.45 -19.52
C ALA A 207 -6.59 6.70 -18.34
N GLY A 208 -5.87 6.52 -17.22
CA GLY A 208 -6.34 5.73 -16.10
C GLY A 208 -6.46 4.24 -16.44
N THR A 209 -5.49 3.70 -17.17
CA THR A 209 -5.51 2.29 -17.60
C THR A 209 -4.30 1.53 -17.11
N LEU A 210 -4.47 0.23 -16.92
CA LEU A 210 -3.45 -0.73 -16.56
C LEU A 210 -3.49 -1.91 -17.51
N SER A 211 -2.33 -2.33 -17.98
CA SER A 211 -2.13 -3.57 -18.73
C SER A 211 -0.89 -4.29 -18.23
N GLY A 212 -0.73 -5.56 -18.56
CA GLY A 212 0.46 -6.28 -18.13
C GLY A 212 0.29 -7.80 -18.15
N SER A 213 1.27 -8.46 -17.58
CA SER A 213 1.30 -9.92 -17.44
C SER A 213 2.00 -10.34 -16.15
N LEU A 214 1.77 -11.58 -15.78
CA LEU A 214 2.43 -12.27 -14.69
C LEU A 214 2.94 -13.62 -15.18
N ASP A 215 4.21 -13.89 -14.94
CA ASP A 215 4.86 -15.15 -15.25
C ASP A 215 5.28 -15.84 -13.95
N ALA A 216 4.97 -17.13 -13.81
CA ALA A 216 5.29 -17.87 -12.60
C ALA A 216 5.62 -19.33 -12.88
N SER A 217 6.62 -19.83 -12.16
CA SER A 217 6.92 -21.26 -12.04
C SER A 217 6.92 -21.63 -10.55
N LEU A 218 6.30 -22.75 -10.24
CA LEU A 218 6.21 -23.28 -8.88
C LEU A 218 7.06 -24.54 -8.77
N SER A 219 7.72 -24.71 -7.64
CA SER A 219 8.56 -25.87 -7.36
C SER A 219 8.39 -26.30 -5.90
N GLY A 220 8.45 -27.60 -5.70
CA GLY A 220 8.49 -28.27 -4.40
C GLY A 220 9.53 -29.37 -4.41
N GLU A 221 9.63 -30.12 -3.32
CA GLU A 221 10.63 -31.18 -3.17
C GLU A 221 10.45 -32.31 -4.21
N TRP A 222 9.20 -32.66 -4.49
CA TRP A 222 8.85 -33.78 -5.39
C TRP A 222 7.87 -33.42 -6.50
N ASN A 223 7.53 -32.16 -6.61
CA ASN A 223 6.48 -31.70 -7.51
C ASN A 223 6.80 -30.29 -8.03
N GLY A 224 6.06 -29.85 -9.05
CA GLY A 224 6.17 -28.50 -9.61
C GLY A 224 4.97 -28.18 -10.48
N ALA A 225 4.89 -26.95 -10.93
CA ALA A 225 3.85 -26.46 -11.83
C ALA A 225 4.34 -25.28 -12.66
N GLY A 226 3.91 -25.21 -13.90
CA GLY A 226 4.30 -24.16 -14.84
C GLY A 226 5.44 -24.58 -15.78
N PRO A 227 6.12 -23.64 -16.47
CA PRO A 227 5.89 -22.19 -16.39
C PRO A 227 4.50 -21.77 -16.89
N TYR A 228 3.93 -20.77 -16.24
CA TYR A 228 2.64 -20.17 -16.62
C TYR A 228 2.82 -18.72 -17.00
N HIS A 229 2.08 -18.31 -18.01
CA HIS A 229 1.91 -16.92 -18.40
C HIS A 229 0.45 -16.53 -18.21
N PHE A 230 0.22 -15.42 -17.52
CA PHE A 230 -1.11 -14.85 -17.27
C PHE A 230 -1.15 -13.43 -17.81
N ASP A 231 -2.12 -13.15 -18.68
CA ASP A 231 -2.43 -11.79 -19.11
C ASP A 231 -3.32 -11.09 -18.07
N PHE A 232 -3.10 -9.79 -17.87
CA PHE A 232 -3.98 -8.95 -17.08
C PHE A 232 -5.26 -8.65 -17.85
N VAL A 233 -6.41 -8.97 -17.26
CA VAL A 233 -7.72 -8.72 -17.80
C VAL A 233 -8.62 -8.06 -16.76
N ASN A 234 -9.67 -7.37 -17.20
CA ASN A 234 -10.61 -6.69 -16.31
C ASN A 234 -9.90 -5.81 -15.27
N THR A 235 -8.88 -5.09 -15.71
CA THR A 235 -8.10 -4.22 -14.84
C THR A 235 -8.90 -3.01 -14.37
N VAL A 236 -8.68 -2.62 -13.13
CA VAL A 236 -9.29 -1.45 -12.49
C VAL A 236 -8.18 -0.53 -12.02
N PHE A 237 -8.07 0.60 -12.70
CA PHE A 237 -7.19 1.71 -12.32
C PHE A 237 -7.85 3.01 -12.78
N SER A 238 -7.67 4.08 -12.04
CA SER A 238 -8.17 5.42 -12.40
C SER A 238 -7.08 6.44 -12.20
N THR A 239 -7.10 7.50 -13.00
CA THR A 239 -6.17 8.62 -12.89
C THR A 239 -6.08 9.13 -11.45
N GLY A 240 -4.86 9.19 -10.91
CA GLY A 240 -4.58 9.63 -9.54
C GLY A 240 -4.88 8.61 -8.44
N SER A 241 -5.40 7.41 -8.78
CA SER A 241 -5.62 6.34 -7.80
C SER A 241 -4.29 5.84 -7.24
N THR A 242 -4.23 5.63 -5.93
CA THR A 242 -3.10 5.00 -5.26
C THR A 242 -3.14 3.48 -5.30
N SER A 243 -4.23 2.89 -5.77
CA SER A 243 -4.46 1.45 -5.82
C SER A 243 -4.92 0.99 -7.20
N PHE A 244 -4.73 -0.27 -7.47
CA PHE A 244 -5.11 -0.94 -8.70
C PHE A 244 -5.48 -2.40 -8.44
N SER A 245 -6.21 -3.02 -9.36
CA SER A 245 -6.57 -4.44 -9.29
C SER A 245 -6.87 -5.00 -10.67
N GLY A 246 -7.07 -6.31 -10.75
CA GLY A 246 -7.49 -6.97 -11.97
C GLY A 246 -7.63 -8.48 -11.80
N GLN A 247 -7.93 -9.13 -12.91
CA GLN A 247 -7.95 -10.57 -13.03
C GLN A 247 -6.77 -11.04 -13.88
N LEU A 248 -6.44 -12.31 -13.73
CA LEU A 248 -5.34 -12.99 -14.41
C LEU A 248 -5.94 -14.12 -15.24
N SER A 249 -5.65 -14.14 -16.54
CA SER A 249 -6.13 -15.15 -17.48
C SER A 249 -4.97 -15.84 -18.15
N SER A 250 -5.02 -17.15 -18.25
CA SER A 250 -4.03 -17.97 -18.95
C SER A 250 -4.69 -18.95 -19.88
N THR A 251 -4.04 -19.23 -21.00
CA THR A 251 -4.44 -20.34 -21.90
C THR A 251 -3.89 -21.69 -21.42
N GLY A 252 -2.91 -21.68 -20.51
CA GLY A 252 -2.23 -22.89 -20.02
C GLY A 252 -2.91 -23.58 -18.84
N VAL A 253 -3.85 -22.93 -18.17
CA VAL A 253 -4.55 -23.45 -16.99
C VAL A 253 -5.98 -22.92 -16.96
N GLN A 254 -6.92 -23.75 -16.50
CA GLN A 254 -8.32 -23.34 -16.37
C GLN A 254 -8.53 -22.53 -15.09
N GLY A 255 -9.44 -21.55 -15.18
CA GLY A 255 -9.78 -20.67 -14.09
C GLY A 255 -9.17 -19.29 -14.26
N MET A 256 -9.65 -18.37 -13.44
CA MET A 256 -9.18 -17.00 -13.41
C MET A 256 -8.40 -16.77 -12.12
N GLY A 257 -7.25 -16.11 -12.23
CA GLY A 257 -6.56 -15.54 -11.10
C GLY A 257 -7.03 -14.13 -10.80
N SER A 258 -6.44 -13.53 -9.77
CA SER A 258 -6.69 -12.15 -9.39
C SER A 258 -5.44 -11.51 -8.82
N PHE A 259 -5.38 -10.19 -8.88
CA PHE A 259 -4.39 -9.39 -8.19
C PHE A 259 -4.98 -8.07 -7.73
N ASP A 260 -4.42 -7.54 -6.68
CA ASP A 260 -4.62 -6.15 -6.27
C ASP A 260 -3.32 -5.60 -5.68
N GLY A 261 -3.16 -4.28 -5.76
CA GLY A 261 -1.95 -3.64 -5.31
C GLY A 261 -2.11 -2.13 -5.12
N ARG A 262 -1.01 -1.53 -4.71
CA ARG A 262 -0.88 -0.09 -4.51
C ARG A 262 0.50 0.41 -4.82
N PHE A 263 0.58 1.70 -5.09
CA PHE A 263 1.86 2.38 -5.24
C PHE A 263 2.49 2.70 -3.89
N THR A 264 3.82 2.69 -3.89
CA THR A 264 4.67 2.99 -2.75
C THR A 264 5.79 3.95 -3.16
N GLY A 265 6.37 4.61 -2.15
CA GLY A 265 7.35 5.64 -2.38
C GLY A 265 6.78 6.95 -2.95
N PRO A 266 7.58 8.01 -3.03
CA PRO A 266 7.18 9.27 -3.62
C PRO A 266 6.95 9.12 -5.14
N ASN A 267 5.90 9.77 -5.65
CA ASN A 267 5.58 9.78 -7.08
C ASN A 267 5.38 8.38 -7.71
N ALA A 268 4.89 7.42 -6.93
CA ALA A 268 4.66 6.05 -7.38
C ALA A 268 5.94 5.40 -7.96
N GLN A 269 7.06 5.50 -7.25
CA GLN A 269 8.34 4.93 -7.71
C GLN A 269 8.35 3.42 -7.64
N GLU A 270 7.62 2.86 -6.68
CA GLU A 270 7.51 1.43 -6.44
C GLU A 270 6.05 1.02 -6.31
N LEU A 271 5.81 -0.26 -6.25
CA LEU A 271 4.50 -0.82 -6.00
C LEU A 271 4.61 -2.12 -5.24
N MET A 272 3.52 -2.48 -4.59
CA MET A 272 3.34 -3.77 -3.96
C MET A 272 1.91 -4.26 -4.15
N GLY A 273 1.72 -5.55 -4.02
CA GLY A 273 0.40 -6.13 -4.07
C GLY A 273 0.40 -7.61 -3.73
N ARG A 274 -0.72 -8.22 -3.97
CA ARG A 274 -0.94 -9.66 -3.81
C ARG A 274 -1.53 -10.25 -5.06
N TRP A 275 -1.34 -11.55 -5.22
CA TRP A 275 -1.82 -12.29 -6.36
C TRP A 275 -2.33 -13.66 -5.94
N GLN A 276 -3.23 -14.21 -6.76
CA GLN A 276 -3.70 -15.57 -6.68
C GLN A 276 -3.83 -16.10 -8.11
N ILE A 277 -3.29 -17.28 -8.37
CA ILE A 277 -3.38 -17.94 -9.67
C ILE A 277 -3.82 -19.38 -9.52
N PRO A 278 -4.60 -19.95 -10.45
CA PRO A 278 -4.78 -21.38 -10.56
C PRO A 278 -3.49 -22.03 -11.10
N TYR A 279 -3.26 -23.28 -10.75
CA TYR A 279 -2.21 -24.10 -11.33
C TYR A 279 -2.66 -25.55 -11.52
N VAL A 280 -1.93 -26.30 -12.32
CA VAL A 280 -2.00 -27.75 -12.42
C VAL A 280 -0.57 -28.27 -12.22
N ASP A 281 -0.38 -29.15 -11.25
CA ASP A 281 0.91 -29.70 -10.94
C ASP A 281 1.35 -30.77 -11.96
N TRP A 282 2.58 -31.24 -11.86
CA TRP A 282 3.12 -32.28 -12.76
C TRP A 282 2.36 -33.62 -12.70
N TRP A 283 1.60 -33.84 -11.63
CA TRP A 283 0.76 -35.04 -11.44
C TRP A 283 -0.66 -34.83 -11.99
N GLY A 284 -0.99 -33.65 -12.49
CA GLY A 284 -2.30 -33.31 -13.03
C GLY A 284 -3.30 -32.83 -11.97
N ASN A 285 -2.86 -32.57 -10.73
CA ASN A 285 -3.75 -32.04 -9.71
C ASN A 285 -3.85 -30.52 -9.83
N GLY A 286 -5.08 -30.02 -9.84
CA GLY A 286 -5.36 -28.60 -9.84
C GLY A 286 -5.28 -28.00 -8.43
N GLY A 287 -4.81 -26.74 -8.35
CA GLY A 287 -4.73 -25.99 -7.11
C GLY A 287 -4.76 -24.49 -7.34
N SER A 288 -4.58 -23.75 -6.26
CA SER A 288 -4.41 -22.29 -6.29
C SER A 288 -3.12 -21.91 -5.57
N ALA A 289 -2.28 -21.12 -6.22
CA ALA A 289 -1.13 -20.51 -5.58
C ALA A 289 -1.46 -19.06 -5.23
N ILE A 290 -0.91 -18.59 -4.13
CA ILE A 290 -1.13 -17.27 -3.55
C ILE A 290 0.19 -16.63 -3.18
N GLY A 291 0.24 -15.31 -3.17
CA GLY A 291 1.45 -14.62 -2.77
C GLY A 291 1.36 -13.10 -2.88
N VAL A 292 2.53 -12.50 -2.79
CA VAL A 292 2.72 -11.06 -2.90
C VAL A 292 3.68 -10.75 -4.04
N PHE A 293 3.63 -9.52 -4.51
CA PHE A 293 4.62 -8.94 -5.42
C PHE A 293 5.09 -7.59 -4.92
N VAL A 294 6.33 -7.27 -5.23
CA VAL A 294 6.94 -5.95 -5.01
C VAL A 294 7.74 -5.58 -6.24
N GLY A 295 7.71 -4.32 -6.65
CA GLY A 295 8.37 -3.91 -7.88
C GLY A 295 8.70 -2.43 -7.93
N HIS A 296 9.54 -2.08 -8.88
CA HIS A 296 10.00 -0.71 -9.11
C HIS A 296 9.72 -0.26 -10.55
N LYS A 297 9.68 1.04 -10.70
CA LYS A 297 9.53 1.72 -11.99
C LYS A 297 10.80 1.56 -12.81
N GLN A 298 10.63 1.24 -14.11
CA GLN A 298 11.72 1.13 -15.08
C GLN A 298 12.15 2.49 -15.62
#